data_fe4eb045e54430b77c5cf703e3ca74b3
#
_entry.id   fe4eb045e54430b77c5cf703e3ca74b3
#
_cell.length_a   1.000
_cell.length_b   1.000
_cell.length_c   1.000
_cell.angle_alpha   90.00
_cell.angle_beta   90.00
_cell.angle_gamma   90.00
#
_symmetry.space_group_name_H-M   'P 1'
#
loop_
_entity.id
_entity.type
_entity.pdbx_description
1 polymer ?
#
loop_
_entity_poly.entity_id
_entity_poly.type
_entity_poly.pdbx_seq_one_letter_code
_entity_poly.pdbx_strand_id
1 'polypeptide(L)'
;MKKIGLIVVGIIVILGGALLYLNHMNYWPFHKDKEKGIPDGEIKNMNQLDRTDELSLLLAASGKVGYNVKGSNVSIYFDVYKRDKRVLHKLVTEFGSEKDTQLSGTLVWGIPGFDVFKPTEIRAAISNDGATSQDSFAIPKDIFGKIDNAGAQTQPFEDGKIKKGKKYILQGWIMGKENIGMNEDTFSEKGFKNQEQTVILYVVFK
;
A
#
# COMPACT_ATOMS: atom_id res chain seq x y z
N MET A 1 -3.07 45.96 -30.07
CA MET A 1 -1.91 45.07 -30.01
C MET A 1 -1.55 44.60 -28.59
N LYS A 2 -1.47 45.47 -27.56
CA LYS A 2 -1.14 45.07 -26.15
C LYS A 2 -2.08 44.01 -25.54
N LYS A 3 -3.40 44.07 -25.77
CA LYS A 3 -4.36 43.12 -25.26
C LYS A 3 -4.23 41.72 -25.85
N ILE A 4 -3.91 41.60 -27.15
CA ILE A 4 -3.68 40.31 -27.82
C ILE A 4 -2.41 39.64 -27.28
N GLY A 5 -1.34 40.42 -27.09
CA GLY A 5 -0.10 39.92 -26.49
C GLY A 5 -0.31 39.35 -25.08
N LEU A 6 -1.14 39.99 -24.27
CA LEU A 6 -1.44 39.53 -22.91
C LEU A 6 -2.26 38.22 -22.91
N ILE A 7 -3.18 38.05 -23.86
CA ILE A 7 -3.95 36.80 -24.05
C ILE A 7 -3.03 35.66 -24.48
N VAL A 8 -2.12 35.90 -25.43
CA VAL A 8 -1.16 34.90 -25.90
C VAL A 8 -0.23 34.44 -24.79
N VAL A 9 0.30 35.36 -23.97
CA VAL A 9 1.11 35.03 -22.80
C VAL A 9 0.30 34.19 -21.79
N GLY A 10 -0.95 34.55 -21.53
CA GLY A 10 -1.83 33.78 -20.65
C GLY A 10 -2.04 32.32 -21.12
N ILE A 11 -2.26 32.14 -22.43
CA ILE A 11 -2.42 30.79 -23.01
C ILE A 11 -1.12 29.98 -22.87
N ILE A 12 0.05 30.58 -23.13
CA ILE A 12 1.35 29.91 -23.01
C ILE A 12 1.58 29.45 -21.55
N VAL A 13 1.26 30.28 -20.58
CA VAL A 13 1.40 29.93 -19.14
C VAL A 13 0.48 28.76 -18.76
N ILE A 14 -0.77 28.78 -19.22
CA ILE A 14 -1.74 27.70 -18.96
C ILE A 14 -1.27 26.40 -19.60
N LEU A 15 -0.88 26.42 -20.87
CA LEU A 15 -0.38 25.23 -21.57
C LEU A 15 0.91 24.69 -20.94
N GLY A 16 1.84 25.59 -20.60
CA GLY A 16 3.08 25.21 -19.89
C GLY A 16 2.80 24.55 -18.55
N GLY A 17 1.90 25.13 -17.74
CA GLY A 17 1.45 24.57 -16.48
C GLY A 17 0.79 23.18 -16.64
N ALA A 18 -0.08 23.03 -17.65
CA ALA A 18 -0.72 21.76 -17.96
C ALA A 18 0.31 20.69 -18.35
N LEU A 19 1.28 21.00 -19.20
CA LEU A 19 2.34 20.07 -19.59
C LEU A 19 3.22 19.66 -18.39
N LEU A 20 3.57 20.59 -17.52
CA LEU A 20 4.31 20.30 -16.30
C LEU A 20 3.52 19.37 -15.36
N TYR A 21 2.21 19.61 -15.20
CA TYR A 21 1.35 18.74 -14.42
C TYR A 21 1.26 17.33 -15.01
N LEU A 22 1.05 17.20 -16.34
CA LEU A 22 0.98 15.90 -17.01
C LEU A 22 2.30 15.12 -16.86
N ASN A 23 3.45 15.82 -16.97
CA ASN A 23 4.75 15.20 -16.75
C ASN A 23 4.95 14.76 -15.29
N HIS A 24 4.59 15.59 -14.32
CA HIS A 24 4.71 15.28 -12.90
C HIS A 24 3.88 14.05 -12.50
N MET A 25 2.67 13.95 -13.04
CA MET A 25 1.72 12.86 -12.74
C MET A 25 1.86 11.65 -13.66
N ASN A 26 2.91 11.59 -14.46
CA ASN A 26 3.13 10.51 -15.43
C ASN A 26 1.90 10.24 -16.34
N TYR A 27 1.19 11.29 -16.78
CA TYR A 27 0.14 11.16 -17.78
C TYR A 27 0.70 11.24 -19.22
N TRP A 28 -0.09 10.78 -20.18
CA TRP A 28 0.27 10.90 -21.60
C TRP A 28 0.60 12.37 -21.96
N PRO A 29 1.66 12.63 -22.72
CA PRO A 29 2.59 11.70 -23.40
C PRO A 29 3.82 11.29 -22.57
N PHE A 30 3.90 11.60 -21.28
CA PHE A 30 5.11 11.48 -20.45
C PHE A 30 5.21 10.17 -19.64
N HIS A 31 4.13 9.37 -19.56
CA HIS A 31 4.08 8.20 -18.66
C HIS A 31 5.11 7.10 -18.98
N LYS A 32 5.50 6.91 -20.26
CA LYS A 32 6.37 5.79 -20.67
C LYS A 32 5.90 4.48 -20.01
N ASP A 33 6.82 3.81 -19.29
CA ASP A 33 6.59 2.55 -18.56
C ASP A 33 6.19 2.79 -17.07
N LYS A 34 5.72 3.99 -16.73
CA LYS A 34 5.36 4.38 -15.36
C LYS A 34 3.86 4.30 -15.11
N GLU A 35 3.49 4.02 -13.85
CA GLU A 35 2.09 4.02 -13.44
C GLU A 35 1.51 5.44 -13.49
N LYS A 36 0.39 5.57 -14.19
CA LYS A 36 -0.27 6.86 -14.46
C LYS A 36 -0.90 7.43 -13.18
N GLY A 37 -0.82 8.74 -13.02
CA GLY A 37 -1.43 9.42 -11.88
C GLY A 37 -0.65 9.28 -10.58
N ILE A 38 0.58 8.74 -10.64
CA ILE A 38 1.48 8.60 -9.51
C ILE A 38 2.81 9.29 -9.85
N PRO A 39 3.21 10.31 -9.09
CA PRO A 39 4.51 10.96 -9.27
C PRO A 39 5.69 10.02 -9.03
N ASP A 40 6.86 10.40 -9.57
CA ASP A 40 8.09 9.66 -9.35
C ASP A 40 8.50 9.69 -7.87
N GLY A 41 8.89 8.52 -7.36
CA GLY A 41 9.29 8.34 -5.97
C GLY A 41 8.12 8.29 -4.99
N GLU A 42 6.88 8.09 -5.45
CA GLU A 42 5.70 8.13 -4.60
C GLU A 42 4.92 6.81 -4.58
N ILE A 43 4.21 6.63 -3.46
CA ILE A 43 3.22 5.60 -3.21
C ILE A 43 1.85 6.27 -3.10
N LYS A 44 0.82 5.63 -3.65
CA LYS A 44 -0.54 6.14 -3.62
C LYS A 44 -1.54 5.03 -3.32
N ASN A 45 -2.45 5.31 -2.39
CA ASN A 45 -3.61 4.48 -2.17
C ASN A 45 -4.56 4.58 -3.37
N MET A 46 -4.83 3.46 -4.02
CA MET A 46 -5.72 3.38 -5.19
C MET A 46 -7.06 2.73 -4.86
N ASN A 47 -7.38 2.60 -3.57
CA ASN A 47 -8.66 2.08 -3.11
C ASN A 47 -9.81 3.08 -3.35
N GLN A 48 -10.00 3.49 -4.58
CA GLN A 48 -11.32 3.90 -5.06
C GLN A 48 -12.11 2.62 -5.39
N LEU A 49 -12.24 1.76 -4.38
CA LEU A 49 -13.21 0.68 -4.48
C LEU A 49 -14.57 1.33 -4.45
N ASP A 50 -15.20 1.43 -5.61
CA ASP A 50 -16.65 1.27 -5.67
C ASP A 50 -16.94 -0.03 -4.91
N ARG A 51 -17.40 0.09 -3.67
CA ARG A 51 -17.76 -1.05 -2.79
C ARG A 51 -18.94 -1.86 -3.37
N THR A 52 -19.33 -1.58 -4.58
CA THR A 52 -20.36 -2.24 -5.37
C THR A 52 -19.82 -3.32 -6.29
N ASP A 53 -18.49 -3.56 -6.29
CA ASP A 53 -17.92 -4.67 -7.04
C ASP A 53 -18.31 -5.99 -6.36
N GLU A 54 -18.99 -6.87 -7.10
CA GLU A 54 -19.46 -8.18 -6.63
C GLU A 54 -18.33 -9.01 -6.02
N LEU A 55 -17.09 -8.86 -6.50
CA LEU A 55 -15.90 -9.51 -5.96
C LEU A 55 -15.55 -9.03 -4.55
N SER A 56 -15.92 -7.81 -4.18
CA SER A 56 -15.68 -7.29 -2.83
C SER A 56 -16.46 -8.07 -1.76
N LEU A 57 -17.57 -8.72 -2.13
CA LEU A 57 -18.36 -9.59 -1.25
C LEU A 57 -17.64 -10.89 -0.85
N LEU A 58 -16.57 -11.25 -1.57
CA LEU A 58 -15.79 -12.47 -1.28
C LEU A 58 -14.56 -12.20 -0.40
N LEU A 59 -14.30 -10.94 -0.07
CA LEU A 59 -13.10 -10.50 0.66
C LEU A 59 -13.51 -9.79 1.95
N ALA A 60 -12.99 -10.26 3.08
CA ALA A 60 -13.14 -9.59 4.38
C ALA A 60 -12.41 -8.24 4.43
N ALA A 61 -11.29 -8.14 3.72
CA ALA A 61 -10.56 -6.90 3.46
C ALA A 61 -9.73 -7.02 2.18
N SER A 62 -9.50 -5.91 1.52
CA SER A 62 -8.65 -5.85 0.32
C SER A 62 -8.09 -4.45 0.11
N GLY A 63 -7.09 -4.35 -0.76
CA GLY A 63 -6.56 -3.07 -1.13
C GLY A 63 -5.73 -3.08 -2.41
N LYS A 64 -5.60 -1.90 -2.99
CA LYS A 64 -4.76 -1.63 -4.15
C LYS A 64 -3.89 -0.41 -3.88
N VAL A 65 -2.62 -0.51 -4.19
CA VAL A 65 -1.63 0.56 -4.04
C VAL A 65 -0.85 0.67 -5.34
N GLY A 66 -0.67 1.90 -5.79
CA GLY A 66 0.20 2.20 -6.91
C GLY A 66 1.52 2.80 -6.44
N TYR A 67 2.58 2.60 -7.21
CA TYR A 67 3.90 3.13 -6.88
C TYR A 67 4.74 3.40 -8.13
N ASN A 68 5.60 4.43 -8.02
CA ASN A 68 6.68 4.72 -8.96
C ASN A 68 7.95 5.00 -8.15
N VAL A 69 8.94 4.11 -8.18
CA VAL A 69 10.16 4.25 -7.37
C VAL A 69 11.38 3.67 -8.09
N LYS A 70 12.53 4.30 -7.91
CA LYS A 70 13.81 3.69 -8.30
C LYS A 70 14.30 2.82 -7.15
N GLY A 71 14.44 1.53 -7.40
CA GLY A 71 14.84 0.55 -6.39
C GLY A 71 15.15 -0.81 -6.97
N SER A 72 15.56 -1.74 -6.12
CA SER A 72 15.86 -3.10 -6.52
C SER A 72 14.69 -4.05 -6.27
N ASN A 73 13.84 -3.76 -5.27
CA ASN A 73 12.86 -4.72 -4.82
C ASN A 73 11.62 -4.07 -4.17
N VAL A 74 10.45 -4.67 -4.40
CA VAL A 74 9.19 -4.44 -3.70
C VAL A 74 8.79 -5.73 -3.03
N SER A 75 8.69 -5.77 -1.71
CA SER A 75 8.41 -7.01 -0.97
C SER A 75 7.23 -6.80 -0.03
N ILE A 76 6.29 -7.75 -0.01
CA ILE A 76 5.16 -7.79 0.92
C ILE A 76 5.45 -8.81 2.01
N TYR A 77 5.36 -8.37 3.26
CA TYR A 77 5.62 -9.18 4.45
C TYR A 77 4.41 -9.25 5.36
N PHE A 78 4.34 -10.34 6.12
CA PHE A 78 3.41 -10.55 7.21
C PHE A 78 4.20 -10.73 8.51
N ASP A 79 3.99 -9.83 9.46
CA ASP A 79 4.64 -9.86 10.78
C ASP A 79 3.61 -10.02 11.89
N VAL A 80 3.98 -10.78 12.91
CA VAL A 80 3.24 -10.86 14.18
C VAL A 80 4.15 -10.40 15.32
N TYR A 81 3.64 -9.50 16.13
CA TYR A 81 4.28 -8.99 17.34
C TYR A 81 3.47 -9.37 18.55
N LYS A 82 4.14 -9.85 19.60
CA LYS A 82 3.62 -9.90 20.97
C LYS A 82 4.27 -8.78 21.73
N ARG A 83 3.52 -7.71 22.00
CA ARG A 83 4.04 -6.40 22.39
C ARG A 83 5.10 -5.92 21.39
N ASP A 84 6.31 -5.58 21.83
CA ASP A 84 7.43 -5.13 20.98
C ASP A 84 8.26 -6.28 20.38
N LYS A 85 7.99 -7.53 20.76
CA LYS A 85 8.75 -8.68 20.26
C LYS A 85 8.10 -9.26 19.00
N ARG A 86 8.81 -9.21 17.86
CA ARG A 86 8.39 -9.88 16.63
C ARG A 86 8.54 -11.39 16.79
N VAL A 87 7.44 -12.15 16.71
CA VAL A 87 7.37 -13.60 16.88
C VAL A 87 7.20 -14.35 15.58
N LEU A 88 6.74 -13.67 14.52
CA LEU A 88 6.66 -14.21 13.17
C LEU A 88 7.11 -13.12 12.17
N HIS A 89 7.88 -13.53 11.16
CA HIS A 89 8.24 -12.71 10.01
C HIS A 89 8.16 -13.58 8.76
N LYS A 90 7.26 -13.28 7.85
CA LYS A 90 7.04 -14.08 6.65
C LYS A 90 6.99 -13.19 5.42
N LEU A 91 7.81 -13.50 4.43
CA LEU A 91 7.67 -12.95 3.09
C LEU A 91 6.41 -13.58 2.45
N VAL A 92 5.50 -12.76 1.98
CA VAL A 92 4.30 -13.20 1.25
C VAL A 92 4.62 -13.29 -0.24
N THR A 93 5.06 -12.19 -0.84
CA THR A 93 5.51 -12.15 -2.24
C THR A 93 6.50 -11.00 -2.44
N GLU A 94 7.31 -11.09 -3.49
CA GLU A 94 8.21 -10.00 -3.86
C GLU A 94 8.38 -9.91 -5.38
N PHE A 95 8.73 -8.70 -5.83
CA PHE A 95 9.10 -8.41 -7.20
C PHE A 95 10.34 -7.53 -7.21
N GLY A 96 11.33 -7.86 -8.02
CA GLY A 96 12.54 -7.06 -8.10
C GLY A 96 13.63 -7.66 -8.98
N SER A 97 14.78 -7.01 -8.95
CA SER A 97 15.99 -7.39 -9.66
C SER A 97 17.22 -7.22 -8.77
N GLU A 98 18.37 -7.74 -9.19
CA GLU A 98 19.63 -7.57 -8.47
C GLU A 98 20.14 -6.12 -8.48
N LYS A 99 19.67 -5.30 -9.39
CA LYS A 99 20.10 -3.89 -9.57
C LYS A 99 18.94 -2.94 -9.39
N ASP A 100 19.24 -1.73 -8.92
CA ASP A 100 18.27 -0.64 -8.89
C ASP A 100 17.76 -0.34 -10.30
N THR A 101 16.44 -0.49 -10.48
CA THR A 101 15.72 -0.20 -11.72
C THR A 101 14.55 0.72 -11.43
N GLN A 102 13.87 1.20 -12.47
CA GLN A 102 12.57 1.84 -12.30
C GLN A 102 11.54 0.74 -11.99
N LEU A 103 11.04 0.74 -10.76
CA LEU A 103 9.92 -0.10 -10.33
C LEU A 103 8.67 0.75 -10.39
N SER A 104 7.72 0.36 -11.24
CA SER A 104 6.52 1.13 -11.49
C SER A 104 5.35 0.21 -11.74
N GLY A 105 4.30 0.35 -10.93
CA GLY A 105 3.16 -0.52 -11.07
C GLY A 105 2.21 -0.48 -9.89
N THR A 106 1.54 -1.60 -9.68
CA THR A 106 0.54 -1.75 -8.63
C THR A 106 0.79 -2.99 -7.80
N LEU A 107 0.45 -2.93 -6.52
CA LEU A 107 0.26 -4.09 -5.68
C LEU A 107 -1.20 -4.19 -5.27
N VAL A 108 -1.71 -5.41 -5.24
CA VAL A 108 -3.04 -5.73 -4.74
C VAL A 108 -2.92 -6.79 -3.67
N TRP A 109 -3.80 -6.74 -2.70
CA TRP A 109 -3.89 -7.76 -1.66
C TRP A 109 -5.33 -7.98 -1.26
N GLY A 110 -5.63 -9.16 -0.74
CA GLY A 110 -6.96 -9.52 -0.29
C GLY A 110 -6.92 -10.60 0.78
N ILE A 111 -7.91 -10.55 1.65
CA ILE A 111 -8.18 -11.52 2.70
C ILE A 111 -9.49 -12.21 2.36
N PRO A 112 -9.46 -13.45 1.87
CA PRO A 112 -10.68 -14.21 1.55
C PRO A 112 -11.56 -14.41 2.78
N GLY A 113 -12.89 -14.42 2.57
CA GLY A 113 -13.88 -14.66 3.60
C GLY A 113 -14.69 -13.43 3.98
N PHE A 114 -15.44 -13.51 5.08
CA PHE A 114 -16.39 -12.50 5.52
C PHE A 114 -16.01 -11.84 6.85
N ASP A 115 -15.03 -12.38 7.56
CA ASP A 115 -14.64 -11.92 8.89
C ASP A 115 -13.16 -11.53 8.89
N VAL A 116 -12.88 -10.23 8.91
CA VAL A 116 -11.53 -9.69 8.95
C VAL A 116 -10.76 -10.08 10.22
N PHE A 117 -11.48 -10.46 11.28
CA PHE A 117 -10.88 -10.89 12.56
C PHE A 117 -10.59 -12.40 12.62
N LYS A 118 -10.96 -13.16 11.58
CA LYS A 118 -10.66 -14.60 11.45
C LYS A 118 -10.03 -14.93 10.10
N PRO A 119 -9.00 -14.20 9.66
CA PRO A 119 -8.38 -14.46 8.39
C PRO A 119 -7.65 -15.80 8.41
N THR A 120 -7.84 -16.61 7.37
CA THR A 120 -7.17 -17.91 7.21
C THR A 120 -6.06 -17.87 6.16
N GLU A 121 -6.13 -16.89 5.28
CA GLU A 121 -5.21 -16.74 4.16
C GLU A 121 -5.05 -15.26 3.80
N ILE A 122 -3.89 -14.90 3.27
CA ILE A 122 -3.64 -13.64 2.58
C ILE A 122 -3.22 -13.96 1.16
N ARG A 123 -3.78 -13.27 0.19
CA ARG A 123 -3.34 -13.29 -1.22
C ARG A 123 -2.78 -11.93 -1.58
N ALA A 124 -1.66 -11.92 -2.28
CA ALA A 124 -1.05 -10.69 -2.72
C ALA A 124 -0.43 -10.86 -4.11
N ALA A 125 -0.47 -9.78 -4.89
CA ALA A 125 0.21 -9.70 -6.17
C ALA A 125 0.88 -8.34 -6.34
N ILE A 126 2.06 -8.35 -6.96
CA ILE A 126 2.82 -7.17 -7.33
C ILE A 126 2.97 -7.21 -8.84
N SER A 127 2.42 -6.20 -9.52
CA SER A 127 2.54 -6.03 -10.96
C SER A 127 3.48 -4.87 -11.26
N ASN A 128 4.43 -5.08 -12.17
CA ASN A 128 5.39 -4.08 -12.60
C ASN A 128 5.67 -4.29 -14.10
N ASP A 129 5.42 -3.27 -14.91
CA ASP A 129 5.70 -3.27 -16.36
C ASP A 129 5.23 -4.56 -17.09
N GLY A 130 3.97 -4.95 -16.83
CA GLY A 130 3.35 -6.13 -17.46
C GLY A 130 3.75 -7.49 -16.87
N ALA A 131 4.75 -7.56 -15.99
CA ALA A 131 5.08 -8.76 -15.23
C ALA A 131 4.37 -8.74 -13.87
N THR A 132 4.00 -9.93 -13.36
CA THR A 132 3.31 -10.07 -12.08
C THR A 132 3.93 -11.19 -11.25
N SER A 133 4.24 -10.88 -9.99
CA SER A 133 4.54 -11.88 -8.94
C SER A 133 3.30 -12.00 -8.06
N GLN A 134 2.79 -13.20 -7.91
CA GLN A 134 1.60 -13.47 -7.10
C GLN A 134 1.85 -14.66 -6.19
N ASP A 135 1.41 -14.55 -4.93
CA ASP A 135 1.50 -15.65 -3.97
C ASP A 135 0.40 -15.56 -2.92
N SER A 136 0.28 -16.62 -2.13
CA SER A 136 -0.61 -16.70 -0.99
C SER A 136 0.12 -17.20 0.26
N PHE A 137 -0.35 -16.75 1.41
CA PHE A 137 0.16 -17.17 2.70
C PHE A 137 -0.98 -17.67 3.60
N ALA A 138 -0.98 -18.96 3.91
CA ALA A 138 -1.89 -19.54 4.87
C ALA A 138 -1.50 -19.10 6.30
N ILE A 139 -2.40 -18.43 6.98
CA ILE A 139 -2.15 -17.88 8.32
C ILE A 139 -2.26 -19.01 9.36
N PRO A 140 -1.28 -19.20 10.25
CA PRO A 140 -1.36 -20.14 11.34
C PRO A 140 -2.61 -19.89 12.23
N LYS A 141 -3.34 -20.94 12.57
CA LYS A 141 -4.63 -20.86 13.27
C LYS A 141 -4.57 -20.22 14.67
N ASP A 142 -3.41 -20.25 15.31
CA ASP A 142 -3.18 -19.72 16.65
C ASP A 142 -2.97 -18.20 16.68
N ILE A 143 -2.73 -17.56 15.52
CA ILE A 143 -2.50 -16.10 15.44
C ILE A 143 -3.78 -15.32 15.77
N PHE A 144 -4.90 -15.73 15.21
CA PHE A 144 -6.22 -15.09 15.40
C PHE A 144 -7.14 -15.97 16.27
N GLY A 145 -6.61 -16.54 17.35
CA GLY A 145 -7.31 -17.45 18.26
C GLY A 145 -8.47 -16.79 19.02
N LYS A 146 -8.59 -17.05 20.33
CA LYS A 146 -9.60 -16.39 21.17
C LYS A 146 -9.19 -14.92 21.36
N ILE A 147 -9.94 -14.02 20.73
CA ILE A 147 -9.75 -12.58 20.77
C ILE A 147 -10.93 -11.99 21.53
N ASP A 148 -10.66 -11.40 22.70
CA ASP A 148 -11.70 -10.72 23.49
C ASP A 148 -12.03 -9.36 22.88
N ASN A 149 -10.99 -8.57 22.49
CA ASN A 149 -11.13 -7.32 21.80
C ASN A 149 -10.12 -7.23 20.65
N ALA A 150 -10.59 -6.81 19.48
CA ALA A 150 -9.74 -6.64 18.30
C ALA A 150 -10.13 -5.38 17.51
N GLY A 151 -9.13 -4.74 16.92
CA GLY A 151 -9.31 -3.68 15.95
C GLY A 151 -8.58 -4.05 14.66
N ALA A 152 -9.12 -3.62 13.52
CA ALA A 152 -8.48 -3.80 12.23
C ALA A 152 -8.54 -2.49 11.42
N GLN A 153 -7.46 -2.18 10.70
CA GLN A 153 -7.36 -1.00 9.86
C GLN A 153 -6.69 -1.33 8.53
N THR A 154 -7.32 -0.88 7.46
CA THR A 154 -6.85 -1.05 6.08
C THR A 154 -6.09 0.20 5.65
N GLN A 155 -4.89 0.01 5.12
CA GLN A 155 -4.02 1.05 4.54
C GLN A 155 -3.89 2.32 5.40
N PRO A 156 -3.39 2.20 6.64
CA PRO A 156 -3.22 3.34 7.55
C PRO A 156 -1.96 4.18 7.22
N PHE A 157 -1.65 4.38 5.94
CA PHE A 157 -0.56 5.26 5.51
C PHE A 157 -1.09 6.38 4.60
N GLU A 158 -0.42 7.51 4.62
CA GLU A 158 -0.69 8.63 3.73
C GLU A 158 0.05 8.46 2.41
N ASP A 159 -0.59 8.92 1.33
CA ASP A 159 0.03 9.04 0.01
C ASP A 159 1.27 9.96 0.09
N GLY A 160 2.28 9.67 -0.71
CA GLY A 160 3.46 10.52 -0.78
C GLY A 160 4.77 9.81 -1.06
N LYS A 161 5.87 10.45 -0.71
CA LYS A 161 7.22 9.98 -1.05
C LYS A 161 7.58 8.66 -0.40
N ILE A 162 8.05 7.72 -1.21
CA ILE A 162 8.57 6.44 -0.76
C ILE A 162 9.93 6.66 -0.07
N LYS A 163 10.02 6.14 1.16
CA LYS A 163 11.29 6.03 1.90
C LYS A 163 11.71 4.57 1.88
N LYS A 164 12.86 4.26 1.27
CA LYS A 164 13.41 2.90 1.21
C LYS A 164 13.58 2.34 2.63
N GLY A 165 13.20 1.08 2.81
CA GLY A 165 13.23 0.40 4.12
C GLY A 165 12.06 0.74 5.07
N LYS A 166 11.25 1.77 4.78
CA LYS A 166 10.05 2.07 5.58
C LYS A 166 8.98 1.02 5.32
N LYS A 167 8.27 0.61 6.37
CA LYS A 167 7.08 -0.24 6.29
C LYS A 167 5.86 0.61 5.96
N TYR A 168 5.18 0.30 4.87
CA TYR A 168 3.88 0.87 4.52
C TYR A 168 2.81 -0.20 4.78
N ILE A 169 2.01 0.01 5.82
CA ILE A 169 1.08 -1.01 6.31
C ILE A 169 -0.13 -1.09 5.38
N LEU A 170 -0.38 -2.26 4.84
CA LEU A 170 -1.50 -2.57 3.95
C LEU A 170 -2.73 -2.96 4.77
N GLN A 171 -2.53 -3.78 5.79
CA GLN A 171 -3.54 -4.18 6.75
C GLN A 171 -2.90 -4.37 8.11
N GLY A 172 -3.54 -3.82 9.13
CA GLY A 172 -3.12 -3.99 10.52
C GLY A 172 -4.24 -4.54 11.38
N TRP A 173 -3.87 -5.35 12.37
CA TRP A 173 -4.75 -5.85 13.44
C TRP A 173 -4.08 -5.62 14.78
N ILE A 174 -4.86 -5.23 15.75
CA ILE A 174 -4.45 -5.13 17.15
C ILE A 174 -5.39 -5.96 18.00
N MET A 175 -4.86 -6.63 19.00
CA MET A 175 -5.57 -7.56 19.85
C MET A 175 -5.14 -7.34 21.30
N GLY A 176 -6.10 -7.37 22.23
CA GLY A 176 -5.86 -7.19 23.64
C GLY A 176 -7.09 -7.46 24.49
N LYS A 177 -6.95 -7.29 25.81
CA LYS A 177 -8.03 -7.50 26.79
C LYS A 177 -8.84 -6.24 27.07
N GLU A 178 -8.25 -5.06 26.83
CA GLU A 178 -8.87 -3.77 27.10
C GLU A 178 -9.42 -3.14 25.83
N ASN A 179 -10.24 -2.09 25.98
CA ASN A 179 -10.77 -1.33 24.87
C ASN A 179 -9.63 -0.76 24.00
N ILE A 180 -9.64 -1.14 22.74
CA ILE A 180 -8.61 -0.81 21.78
C ILE A 180 -9.00 0.47 21.05
N GLY A 181 -8.40 1.59 21.42
CA GLY A 181 -8.45 2.84 20.63
C GLY A 181 -7.41 2.79 19.52
N MET A 182 -7.81 3.05 18.28
CA MET A 182 -6.89 3.22 17.16
C MET A 182 -6.55 4.69 16.97
N ASN A 183 -5.28 4.99 16.81
CA ASN A 183 -4.76 6.31 16.47
C ASN A 183 -3.61 6.18 15.45
N GLU A 184 -3.04 7.28 15.01
CA GLU A 184 -1.95 7.32 14.03
C GLU A 184 -0.71 6.52 14.45
N ASP A 185 -0.45 6.42 15.75
CA ASP A 185 0.70 5.70 16.30
C ASP A 185 0.44 4.20 16.52
N THR A 186 -0.77 3.72 16.35
CA THR A 186 -1.19 2.33 16.66
C THR A 186 -0.26 1.29 16.06
N PHE A 187 0.15 1.48 14.80
CA PHE A 187 1.02 0.58 14.06
C PHE A 187 2.49 1.04 14.02
N SER A 188 2.89 1.91 14.93
CA SER A 188 4.29 2.27 15.14
C SER A 188 4.96 1.31 16.13
N GLU A 189 6.29 1.30 16.18
CA GLU A 189 7.05 0.52 17.18
C GLU A 189 6.64 0.87 18.63
N LYS A 190 6.27 2.14 18.87
CA LYS A 190 5.76 2.60 20.17
C LYS A 190 4.37 2.03 20.45
N GLY A 191 3.49 2.02 19.44
CA GLY A 191 2.14 1.48 19.53
C GLY A 191 2.14 -0.02 19.85
N PHE A 192 3.05 -0.80 19.25
CA PHE A 192 3.14 -2.25 19.48
C PHE A 192 3.35 -2.62 20.96
N LYS A 193 4.11 -1.82 21.72
CA LYS A 193 4.36 -2.07 23.16
C LYS A 193 3.09 -2.04 24.00
N ASN A 194 2.11 -1.25 23.57
CA ASN A 194 0.86 -1.04 24.29
C ASN A 194 -0.23 -2.08 23.95
N GLN A 195 0.05 -2.98 22.99
CA GLN A 195 -0.86 -4.03 22.56
C GLN A 195 -0.38 -5.40 23.01
N GLU A 196 -1.27 -6.32 23.36
CA GLU A 196 -0.88 -7.70 23.66
C GLU A 196 -0.34 -8.38 22.39
N GLN A 197 -1.03 -8.17 21.27
CA GLN A 197 -0.58 -8.66 19.97
C GLN A 197 -0.93 -7.65 18.86
N THR A 198 0.02 -7.46 17.97
CA THR A 198 -0.15 -6.70 16.72
C THR A 198 0.21 -7.59 15.55
N VAL A 199 -0.63 -7.59 14.52
CA VAL A 199 -0.37 -8.28 13.26
C VAL A 199 -0.38 -7.26 12.15
N ILE A 200 0.60 -7.29 11.26
CA ILE A 200 0.69 -6.37 10.14
C ILE A 200 1.03 -7.09 8.84
N LEU A 201 0.28 -6.76 7.79
CA LEU A 201 0.66 -6.96 6.41
C LEU A 201 1.21 -5.63 5.88
N TYR A 202 2.40 -5.63 5.31
CA TYR A 202 3.04 -4.38 4.88
C TYR A 202 3.92 -4.56 3.66
N VAL A 203 4.16 -3.48 2.93
CA VAL A 203 5.11 -3.43 1.82
C VAL A 203 6.36 -2.63 2.22
N VAL A 204 7.51 -3.06 1.68
CA VAL A 204 8.80 -2.37 1.78
C VAL A 204 9.40 -2.26 0.39
N PHE A 205 9.98 -1.10 0.11
CA PHE A 205 10.77 -0.80 -1.08
C PHE A 205 12.27 -0.75 -0.71
N LYS A 206 13.12 -1.39 -1.54
CA LYS A 206 14.59 -1.43 -1.34
C LYS A 206 15.31 -0.81 -2.52
#